data_1c4911ded33ce46e6c1a9ac740174691
#
_entry.id   1c4911ded33ce46e6c1a9ac740174691
#
_cell.length_a   1.000
_cell.length_b   1.000
_cell.length_c   1.000
_cell.angle_alpha   90.00
_cell.angle_beta   90.00
_cell.angle_gamma   90.00
#
_symmetry.space_group_name_H-M   'P 1'
#
loop_
_entity.id
_entity.type
_entity.pdbx_description
1 polymer ?
#
loop_
_entity_poly.entity_id
_entity_poly.type
_entity_poly.pdbx_seq_one_letter_code
_entity_poly.pdbx_strand_id
1 'polypeptide(L)'
;MKTIYKSLRNISLALCATMAISSCDSFLDTKPYDFVAPQTFYTNESECTMALAGVYYTLVYEQTYGNYYSCMISNVDDLSYYQRPEGQTASYVYGNDHSPSEQYIWGAWETLYKGINNANMLIENVDGADMEDAIKTRIKGEAKFLRAYYHFLLVQGWYEVPLRPESFKDVNNSSKEAISHVEALDWIIQEMEDCVDMVDNTNYDLSPS
;
A
#
# COMPACT_ATOMS: atom_id res chain seq x y z
N MET A 1 -27.34 21.38 -63.23
CA MET A 1 -27.41 20.14 -62.41
C MET A 1 -26.13 19.74 -61.71
N LYS A 2 -24.97 19.74 -62.38
CA LYS A 2 -23.66 19.33 -61.68
C LYS A 2 -23.25 20.21 -60.52
N THR A 3 -23.57 21.52 -60.49
CA THR A 3 -23.21 22.45 -59.44
C THR A 3 -24.03 22.26 -58.17
N ILE A 4 -25.31 21.96 -58.30
CA ILE A 4 -26.23 21.67 -57.18
C ILE A 4 -25.84 20.37 -56.48
N TYR A 5 -25.44 19.36 -57.23
CA TYR A 5 -24.96 18.08 -56.70
C TYR A 5 -23.66 18.20 -55.88
N LYS A 6 -22.71 19.08 -56.32
CA LYS A 6 -21.50 19.36 -55.59
C LYS A 6 -21.78 20.11 -54.28
N SER A 7 -22.72 21.06 -54.30
CA SER A 7 -23.11 21.82 -53.11
C SER A 7 -23.78 20.93 -52.07
N LEU A 8 -24.71 20.08 -52.47
CA LEU A 8 -25.39 19.11 -51.59
C LEU A 8 -24.42 18.09 -50.98
N ARG A 9 -23.44 17.61 -51.73
CA ARG A 9 -22.40 16.70 -51.23
C ARG A 9 -21.51 17.36 -50.19
N ASN A 10 -21.15 18.61 -50.41
CA ASN A 10 -20.30 19.33 -49.45
C ASN A 10 -21.05 19.69 -48.15
N ILE A 11 -22.35 19.98 -48.23
CA ILE A 11 -23.22 20.21 -47.08
C ILE A 11 -23.39 18.91 -46.27
N SER A 12 -23.60 17.77 -46.94
CA SER A 12 -23.70 16.46 -46.29
C SER A 12 -22.40 16.07 -45.59
N LEU A 13 -21.24 16.31 -46.21
CA LEU A 13 -19.93 16.04 -45.56
C LEU A 13 -19.68 16.95 -44.34
N ALA A 14 -20.09 18.22 -44.41
CA ALA A 14 -19.96 19.15 -43.28
C ALA A 14 -20.88 18.74 -42.12
N LEU A 15 -22.10 18.25 -42.40
CA LEU A 15 -23.04 17.78 -41.38
C LEU A 15 -22.55 16.48 -40.69
N CYS A 16 -21.92 15.57 -41.42
CA CYS A 16 -21.32 14.37 -40.86
C CYS A 16 -20.07 14.69 -40.00
N ALA A 17 -19.27 15.69 -40.40
CA ALA A 17 -18.10 16.11 -39.64
C ALA A 17 -18.47 16.75 -38.30
N THR A 18 -19.60 17.50 -38.24
CA THR A 18 -20.07 18.11 -36.97
C THR A 18 -20.67 17.09 -36.00
N MET A 19 -21.22 15.98 -36.46
CA MET A 19 -21.71 14.89 -35.59
C MET A 19 -20.56 14.05 -35.00
N ALA A 20 -19.39 14.01 -35.64
CA ALA A 20 -18.24 13.28 -35.15
C ALA A 20 -17.49 14.00 -33.97
N ILE A 21 -17.76 15.28 -33.75
CA ILE A 21 -17.11 16.08 -32.70
C ILE A 21 -17.92 16.06 -31.39
N SER A 22 -19.18 15.64 -31.38
CA SER A 22 -19.96 15.41 -30.17
C SER A 22 -19.75 13.99 -29.65
N SER A 23 -18.49 13.58 -29.49
CA SER A 23 -18.12 12.39 -28.74
C SER A 23 -18.40 12.71 -27.27
N CYS A 24 -19.39 12.04 -26.70
CA CYS A 24 -19.77 12.17 -25.31
C CYS A 24 -18.58 11.73 -24.43
N ASP A 25 -17.89 12.64 -23.79
CA ASP A 25 -16.88 12.35 -22.77
C ASP A 25 -17.46 11.46 -21.66
N SER A 26 -18.75 11.57 -21.38
CA SER A 26 -19.44 10.75 -20.37
C SER A 26 -19.58 9.26 -20.71
N PHE A 27 -19.39 8.85 -22.00
CA PHE A 27 -19.44 7.44 -22.40
C PHE A 27 -18.13 6.70 -22.09
N LEU A 28 -17.04 7.43 -21.93
CA LEU A 28 -15.72 6.88 -21.56
C LEU A 28 -15.48 6.92 -20.04
N ASP A 29 -16.36 7.54 -19.28
CA ASP A 29 -16.32 7.58 -17.82
C ASP A 29 -16.92 6.27 -17.25
N THR A 30 -16.36 5.15 -17.63
CA THR A 30 -16.65 3.86 -17.02
C THR A 30 -16.05 3.85 -15.63
N LYS A 31 -16.86 4.11 -14.60
CA LYS A 31 -16.48 3.78 -13.21
C LYS A 31 -16.35 2.25 -13.17
N PRO A 32 -15.16 1.72 -12.96
CA PRO A 32 -15.00 0.27 -12.83
C PRO A 32 -15.76 -0.17 -11.58
N TYR A 33 -16.81 -0.97 -11.77
CA TYR A 33 -17.61 -1.53 -10.69
C TYR A 33 -16.84 -2.57 -9.85
N ASP A 34 -15.75 -3.09 -10.40
CA ASP A 34 -14.92 -4.15 -9.77
C ASP A 34 -13.63 -3.61 -9.13
N PHE A 35 -13.38 -2.31 -9.16
CA PHE A 35 -12.24 -1.70 -8.50
C PHE A 35 -12.73 -0.88 -7.31
N VAL A 36 -12.26 -1.21 -6.12
CA VAL A 36 -12.44 -0.40 -4.92
C VAL A 36 -11.67 0.91 -5.13
N ALA A 37 -12.33 1.90 -5.74
CA ALA A 37 -11.76 3.22 -5.91
C ALA A 37 -11.72 3.92 -4.53
N PRO A 38 -10.61 4.57 -4.14
CA PRO A 38 -10.51 5.27 -2.86
C PRO A 38 -11.66 6.25 -2.60
N GLN A 39 -12.26 6.81 -3.65
CA GLN A 39 -13.40 7.74 -3.56
C GLN A 39 -14.73 7.09 -3.19
N THR A 40 -14.84 5.76 -3.32
CA THR A 40 -16.06 4.98 -3.03
C THR A 40 -15.87 3.99 -1.88
N PHE A 41 -14.68 3.95 -1.32
CA PHE A 41 -14.28 3.15 -0.16
C PHE A 41 -13.84 4.09 0.96
N TYR A 42 -13.79 3.67 2.19
CA TYR A 42 -13.56 4.46 3.40
C TYR A 42 -14.73 5.41 3.74
N THR A 43 -15.97 5.04 3.40
CA THR A 43 -17.14 5.91 3.62
C THR A 43 -17.80 5.70 4.97
N ASN A 44 -17.54 4.55 5.63
CA ASN A 44 -18.17 4.17 6.89
C ASN A 44 -17.24 3.30 7.76
N GLU A 45 -17.66 3.03 9.00
CA GLU A 45 -16.90 2.24 9.98
C GLU A 45 -16.52 0.84 9.47
N SER A 46 -17.46 0.13 8.84
CA SER A 46 -17.24 -1.22 8.35
C SER A 46 -16.11 -1.26 7.31
N GLU A 47 -16.12 -0.32 6.37
CA GLU A 47 -15.11 -0.24 5.31
C GLU A 47 -13.74 0.16 5.87
N CYS A 48 -13.69 1.12 6.79
CA CYS A 48 -12.45 1.50 7.45
C CYS A 48 -11.88 0.36 8.32
N THR A 49 -12.74 -0.39 8.99
CA THR A 49 -12.34 -1.58 9.76
C THR A 49 -11.80 -2.69 8.85
N MET A 50 -12.43 -2.93 7.70
CA MET A 50 -11.91 -3.87 6.70
C MET A 50 -10.56 -3.41 6.13
N ALA A 51 -10.39 -2.11 5.88
CA ALA A 51 -9.11 -1.55 5.45
C ALA A 51 -8.03 -1.77 6.51
N LEU A 52 -8.34 -1.48 7.78
CA LEU A 52 -7.41 -1.71 8.90
C LEU A 52 -7.04 -3.19 9.03
N ALA A 53 -8.01 -4.09 8.90
CA ALA A 53 -7.73 -5.54 8.87
C ALA A 53 -6.79 -5.90 7.71
N GLY A 54 -6.93 -5.27 6.54
CA GLY A 54 -6.01 -5.41 5.41
C GLY A 54 -4.59 -4.91 5.71
N VAL A 55 -4.45 -3.84 6.51
CA VAL A 55 -3.14 -3.37 6.99
C VAL A 55 -2.54 -4.43 7.94
N TYR A 56 -3.28 -4.92 8.93
CA TYR A 56 -2.84 -5.98 9.83
C TYR A 56 -2.47 -7.28 9.10
N TYR A 57 -3.22 -7.61 8.04
CA TYR A 57 -2.97 -8.84 7.27
C TYR A 57 -1.59 -8.87 6.62
N THR A 58 -0.96 -7.72 6.43
CA THR A 58 0.44 -7.64 5.96
C THR A 58 1.40 -8.44 6.85
N LEU A 59 1.12 -8.59 8.16
CA LEU A 59 1.97 -9.34 9.09
C LEU A 59 1.89 -10.87 8.89
N VAL A 60 0.78 -11.38 8.38
CA VAL A 60 0.55 -12.83 8.22
C VAL A 60 0.83 -13.35 6.81
N TYR A 61 1.19 -12.48 5.87
CA TYR A 61 1.62 -12.91 4.54
C TYR A 61 2.86 -13.80 4.63
N GLU A 62 2.97 -14.74 3.68
CA GLU A 62 4.16 -15.58 3.53
C GLU A 62 5.43 -14.74 3.38
N GLN A 63 5.32 -13.60 2.72
CA GLN A 63 6.44 -12.67 2.48
C GLN A 63 6.91 -11.93 3.73
N THR A 64 6.13 -11.94 4.80
CA THR A 64 6.48 -11.32 6.08
C THR A 64 6.73 -12.38 7.15
N TYR A 65 5.97 -12.36 8.25
CA TYR A 65 6.16 -13.31 9.36
C TYR A 65 5.72 -14.75 9.02
N GLY A 66 4.96 -14.94 7.94
CA GLY A 66 4.62 -16.28 7.48
C GLY A 66 5.84 -17.10 7.07
N ASN A 67 6.86 -16.48 6.45
CA ASN A 67 8.06 -17.18 6.02
C ASN A 67 9.24 -16.24 5.67
N TYR A 68 9.11 -15.36 4.65
CA TYR A 68 10.26 -14.70 4.01
C TYR A 68 11.05 -13.82 4.98
N TYR A 69 10.40 -12.83 5.58
CA TYR A 69 11.06 -11.93 6.52
C TYR A 69 11.59 -12.69 7.74
N SER A 70 10.80 -13.63 8.29
CA SER A 70 11.22 -14.46 9.42
C SER A 70 12.48 -15.27 9.10
N CYS A 71 12.54 -15.88 7.91
CA CYS A 71 13.75 -16.59 7.47
C CYS A 71 14.94 -15.65 7.27
N MET A 72 14.72 -14.45 6.73
CA MET A 72 15.76 -13.47 6.49
C MET A 72 16.45 -13.02 7.79
N ILE A 73 15.67 -12.70 8.82
CA ILE A 73 16.22 -12.20 10.10
C ILE A 73 16.70 -13.30 11.04
N SER A 74 16.13 -14.52 10.93
CA SER A 74 16.44 -15.64 11.86
C SER A 74 17.61 -16.50 11.41
N ASN A 75 18.08 -16.38 10.17
CA ASN A 75 19.10 -17.26 9.61
C ASN A 75 20.36 -16.53 9.20
N VAL A 76 20.63 -15.35 9.75
CA VAL A 76 21.82 -14.54 9.45
C VAL A 76 22.83 -14.50 10.59
N ASP A 77 22.56 -15.20 11.70
CA ASP A 77 23.45 -15.30 12.85
C ASP A 77 24.22 -16.65 12.83
N ASP A 78 25.14 -16.80 13.79
CA ASP A 78 25.96 -18.00 13.95
C ASP A 78 25.31 -19.06 14.87
N LEU A 79 24.10 -18.82 15.36
CA LEU A 79 23.37 -19.70 16.27
C LEU A 79 22.28 -20.51 15.58
N SER A 80 21.87 -20.10 14.40
CA SER A 80 20.79 -20.74 13.63
C SER A 80 21.22 -21.04 12.20
N TYR A 81 20.65 -22.08 11.60
CA TYR A 81 20.82 -22.36 10.18
C TYR A 81 19.56 -22.97 9.58
N TYR A 82 19.39 -22.74 8.29
CA TYR A 82 18.24 -23.23 7.55
C TYR A 82 18.50 -24.64 7.00
N GLN A 83 17.81 -25.63 7.54
CA GLN A 83 18.06 -27.07 7.27
C GLN A 83 17.39 -27.58 5.97
N ARG A 84 17.14 -26.75 4.98
CA ARG A 84 16.60 -27.21 3.70
C ARG A 84 17.73 -27.48 2.68
N PRO A 85 17.43 -28.29 1.63
CA PRO A 85 18.43 -28.60 0.62
C PRO A 85 19.05 -27.36 -0.03
N GLU A 86 20.31 -27.50 -0.41
CA GLU A 86 21.01 -26.49 -1.22
C GLU A 86 20.18 -26.09 -2.44
N GLY A 87 20.29 -24.83 -2.86
CA GLY A 87 19.53 -24.27 -3.98
C GLY A 87 18.17 -23.68 -3.62
N GLN A 88 17.74 -23.73 -2.35
CA GLN A 88 16.58 -22.97 -1.87
C GLN A 88 17.00 -21.53 -1.58
N THR A 89 16.14 -20.56 -1.94
CA THR A 89 16.41 -19.13 -1.74
C THR A 89 16.81 -18.81 -0.28
N ALA A 90 16.15 -19.42 0.70
CA ALA A 90 16.47 -19.22 2.10
C ALA A 90 17.87 -19.70 2.50
N SER A 91 18.46 -20.68 1.80
CA SER A 91 19.83 -21.13 2.08
C SER A 91 20.88 -20.12 1.62
N TYR A 92 20.59 -19.33 0.61
CA TYR A 92 21.47 -18.24 0.19
C TYR A 92 21.49 -17.10 1.21
N VAL A 93 20.36 -16.78 1.81
CA VAL A 93 20.27 -15.78 2.91
C VAL A 93 21.10 -16.25 4.10
N TYR A 94 20.93 -17.50 4.52
CA TYR A 94 21.72 -18.11 5.59
C TYR A 94 23.23 -18.10 5.31
N GLY A 95 23.63 -18.43 4.08
CA GLY A 95 25.05 -18.47 3.68
C GLY A 95 25.67 -17.10 3.44
N ASN A 96 24.92 -16.00 3.59
CA ASN A 96 25.32 -14.66 3.18
C ASN A 96 25.72 -14.55 1.69
N ASP A 97 25.22 -15.46 0.86
CA ASP A 97 25.43 -15.54 -0.59
C ASP A 97 24.13 -15.18 -1.34
N HIS A 98 23.54 -14.05 -0.95
CA HIS A 98 22.28 -13.58 -1.50
C HIS A 98 22.45 -12.31 -2.33
N SER A 99 21.51 -12.10 -3.24
CA SER A 99 21.41 -10.88 -4.02
C SER A 99 20.11 -10.12 -3.65
N PRO A 100 20.01 -8.80 -3.92
CA PRO A 100 18.78 -8.05 -3.69
C PRO A 100 17.57 -8.58 -4.46
N SER A 101 17.78 -9.38 -5.52
CA SER A 101 16.71 -9.99 -6.32
C SER A 101 16.24 -11.35 -5.81
N GLU A 102 16.83 -11.87 -4.72
CA GLU A 102 16.36 -13.09 -4.10
C GLU A 102 14.91 -12.97 -3.61
N GLN A 103 14.09 -13.98 -3.89
CA GLN A 103 12.66 -13.98 -3.66
C GLN A 103 12.28 -13.62 -2.22
N TYR A 104 13.02 -14.12 -1.23
CA TYR A 104 12.76 -13.83 0.19
C TYR A 104 13.01 -12.35 0.52
N ILE A 105 14.10 -11.79 0.01
CA ILE A 105 14.49 -10.40 0.26
C ILE A 105 13.54 -9.46 -0.46
N TRP A 106 13.37 -9.66 -1.78
CA TRP A 106 12.53 -8.79 -2.60
C TRP A 106 11.05 -8.87 -2.21
N GLY A 107 10.54 -10.09 -1.97
CA GLY A 107 9.14 -10.29 -1.59
C GLY A 107 8.79 -9.67 -0.23
N ALA A 108 9.69 -9.75 0.75
CA ALA A 108 9.50 -9.09 2.03
C ALA A 108 9.49 -7.56 1.88
N TRP A 109 10.44 -7.00 1.15
CA TRP A 109 10.51 -5.57 0.83
C TRP A 109 9.22 -5.06 0.18
N GLU A 110 8.79 -5.70 -0.90
CA GLU A 110 7.59 -5.30 -1.63
C GLU A 110 6.35 -5.35 -0.74
N THR A 111 6.19 -6.42 0.06
CA THR A 111 5.01 -6.63 0.90
C THR A 111 4.95 -5.63 2.04
N LEU A 112 6.08 -5.29 2.68
CA LEU A 112 6.13 -4.26 3.71
C LEU A 112 5.75 -2.88 3.14
N TYR A 113 6.23 -2.51 1.96
CA TYR A 113 5.84 -1.25 1.32
C TYR A 113 4.37 -1.23 0.86
N LYS A 114 3.79 -2.38 0.47
CA LYS A 114 2.35 -2.49 0.25
C LYS A 114 1.55 -2.24 1.53
N GLY A 115 2.01 -2.80 2.65
CA GLY A 115 1.41 -2.56 3.96
C GLY A 115 1.47 -1.09 4.37
N ILE A 116 2.62 -0.43 4.17
CA ILE A 116 2.80 1.00 4.40
C ILE A 116 1.83 1.83 3.54
N ASN A 117 1.71 1.50 2.25
CA ASN A 117 0.80 2.21 1.36
C ASN A 117 -0.67 2.03 1.76
N ASN A 118 -1.08 0.82 2.15
CA ASN A 118 -2.42 0.56 2.64
C ASN A 118 -2.73 1.35 3.92
N ALA A 119 -1.76 1.42 4.85
CA ALA A 119 -1.89 2.25 6.05
C ALA A 119 -2.01 3.74 5.69
N ASN A 120 -1.19 4.25 4.78
CA ASN A 120 -1.29 5.63 4.31
C ASN A 120 -2.65 5.95 3.71
N MET A 121 -3.16 5.10 2.83
CA MET A 121 -4.48 5.28 2.22
C MET A 121 -5.59 5.34 3.29
N LEU A 122 -5.53 4.48 4.29
CA LEU A 122 -6.49 4.50 5.40
C LEU A 122 -6.36 5.79 6.22
N ILE A 123 -5.16 6.19 6.62
CA ILE A 123 -4.89 7.41 7.40
C ILE A 123 -5.38 8.67 6.66
N GLU A 124 -5.19 8.73 5.34
CA GLU A 124 -5.58 9.87 4.51
C GLU A 124 -7.10 10.00 4.30
N ASN A 125 -7.85 8.91 4.43
CA ASN A 125 -9.29 8.88 4.09
C ASN A 125 -10.22 8.68 5.30
N VAL A 126 -9.76 8.14 6.42
CA VAL A 126 -10.60 7.77 7.56
C VAL A 126 -11.37 8.93 8.17
N ASP A 127 -10.84 10.16 8.12
CA ASP A 127 -11.48 11.35 8.66
C ASP A 127 -12.80 11.69 7.94
N GLY A 128 -12.93 11.31 6.67
CA GLY A 128 -14.12 11.54 5.85
C GLY A 128 -15.24 10.51 6.05
N ALA A 129 -14.99 9.43 6.78
CA ALA A 129 -15.97 8.35 6.97
C ALA A 129 -17.11 8.73 7.91
N ASP A 130 -18.30 8.18 7.66
CA ASP A 130 -19.48 8.33 8.54
C ASP A 130 -19.40 7.33 9.70
N MET A 131 -18.77 7.75 10.80
CA MET A 131 -18.63 7.00 12.05
C MET A 131 -18.28 7.94 13.21
N GLU A 132 -18.29 7.44 14.43
CA GLU A 132 -17.93 8.20 15.63
C GLU A 132 -16.45 8.64 15.59
N ASP A 133 -16.17 9.88 16.03
CA ASP A 133 -14.82 10.45 16.00
C ASP A 133 -13.81 9.66 16.86
N ALA A 134 -14.26 9.05 17.95
CA ALA A 134 -13.44 8.17 18.77
C ALA A 134 -12.97 6.95 18.00
N ILE A 135 -13.84 6.36 17.18
CA ILE A 135 -13.53 5.20 16.34
C ILE A 135 -12.55 5.60 15.21
N LYS A 136 -12.77 6.78 14.57
CA LYS A 136 -11.82 7.33 13.58
C LYS A 136 -10.43 7.48 14.18
N THR A 137 -10.36 8.09 15.36
CA THR A 137 -9.09 8.33 16.06
C THR A 137 -8.37 7.02 16.34
N ARG A 138 -9.06 6.01 16.85
CA ARG A 138 -8.51 4.69 17.12
C ARG A 138 -8.00 4.01 15.85
N ILE A 139 -8.82 3.92 14.80
CA ILE A 139 -8.45 3.30 13.52
C ILE A 139 -7.22 4.01 12.92
N LYS A 140 -7.19 5.33 12.98
CA LYS A 140 -6.07 6.15 12.51
C LYS A 140 -4.80 5.89 13.32
N GLY A 141 -4.93 5.78 14.64
CA GLY A 141 -3.81 5.46 15.55
C GLY A 141 -3.23 4.09 15.27
N GLU A 142 -4.07 3.06 15.14
CA GLU A 142 -3.63 1.70 14.81
C GLU A 142 -2.93 1.65 13.43
N ALA A 143 -3.47 2.34 12.43
CA ALA A 143 -2.85 2.42 11.10
C ALA A 143 -1.49 3.15 11.12
N LYS A 144 -1.35 4.24 11.88
CA LYS A 144 -0.08 4.95 12.09
C LYS A 144 0.95 4.06 12.78
N PHE A 145 0.56 3.36 13.83
CA PHE A 145 1.43 2.41 14.52
C PHE A 145 1.95 1.33 13.57
N LEU A 146 1.07 0.69 12.80
CA LEU A 146 1.45 -0.35 11.84
C LEU A 146 2.35 0.19 10.72
N ARG A 147 2.09 1.40 10.23
CA ARG A 147 2.96 2.09 9.27
C ARG A 147 4.38 2.27 9.81
N ALA A 148 4.49 2.78 11.02
CA ALA A 148 5.79 2.95 11.70
C ALA A 148 6.46 1.60 11.93
N TYR A 149 5.71 0.59 12.35
CA TYR A 149 6.22 -0.76 12.56
C TYR A 149 6.76 -1.40 11.27
N TYR A 150 6.08 -1.23 10.14
CA TYR A 150 6.59 -1.73 8.85
C TYR A 150 7.87 -1.02 8.41
N HIS A 151 7.99 0.29 8.67
CA HIS A 151 9.25 0.98 8.45
C HIS A 151 10.36 0.48 9.38
N PHE A 152 10.04 0.17 10.65
CA PHE A 152 11.00 -0.44 11.57
C PHE A 152 11.51 -1.79 11.04
N LEU A 153 10.62 -2.65 10.54
CA LEU A 153 11.02 -3.93 9.94
C LEU A 153 11.93 -3.71 8.70
N LEU A 154 11.63 -2.71 7.89
CA LEU A 154 12.47 -2.34 6.75
C LEU A 154 13.86 -1.87 7.21
N VAL A 155 13.94 -0.99 8.20
CA VAL A 155 15.23 -0.51 8.74
C VAL A 155 16.02 -1.65 9.36
N GLN A 156 15.37 -2.56 10.09
CA GLN A 156 16.01 -3.75 10.65
C GLN A 156 16.59 -4.68 9.58
N GLY A 157 15.90 -4.84 8.45
CA GLY A 157 16.33 -5.75 7.39
C GLY A 157 17.31 -5.13 6.37
N TRP A 158 17.18 -3.81 6.10
CA TRP A 158 17.93 -3.15 5.01
C TRP A 158 18.72 -1.92 5.43
N TYR A 159 18.69 -1.52 6.69
CA TYR A 159 19.43 -0.43 7.31
C TYR A 159 19.02 0.96 6.83
N GLU A 160 19.24 1.31 5.57
CA GLU A 160 18.83 2.58 4.98
C GLU A 160 17.68 2.37 3.99
N VAL A 161 16.58 3.07 4.20
CA VAL A 161 15.33 2.83 3.46
C VAL A 161 14.62 4.14 3.09
N PRO A 162 13.86 4.18 1.99
CA PRO A 162 12.98 5.30 1.70
C PRO A 162 11.82 5.38 2.70
N LEU A 163 11.67 6.50 3.41
CA LEU A 163 10.47 6.77 4.20
C LEU A 163 9.28 7.14 3.30
N ARG A 164 8.14 6.55 3.57
CA ARG A 164 6.89 6.76 2.85
C ARG A 164 5.74 7.16 3.78
N PRO A 165 5.69 8.42 4.26
CA PRO A 165 4.64 8.89 5.15
C PRO A 165 3.30 9.18 4.45
N GLU A 166 3.24 9.11 3.12
CA GLU A 166 2.08 9.38 2.28
C GLU A 166 1.82 8.25 1.30
N SER A 167 0.55 8.10 0.88
CA SER A 167 0.15 7.13 -0.11
C SER A 167 0.77 7.41 -1.48
N PHE A 168 0.89 6.35 -2.25
CA PHE A 168 1.44 6.41 -3.59
C PHE A 168 0.42 7.02 -4.56
N LYS A 169 0.73 8.19 -5.13
CA LYS A 169 -0.21 8.96 -5.98
C LYS A 169 0.17 8.99 -7.45
N ASP A 170 1.44 8.77 -7.79
CA ASP A 170 1.93 8.89 -9.16
C ASP A 170 3.00 7.83 -9.47
N VAL A 171 2.72 7.02 -10.50
CA VAL A 171 3.65 5.99 -11.00
C VAL A 171 4.96 6.60 -11.51
N ASN A 172 4.91 7.82 -12.06
CA ASN A 172 6.09 8.48 -12.59
C ASN A 172 6.98 9.13 -11.50
N ASN A 173 6.47 9.25 -10.27
CA ASN A 173 7.20 9.77 -9.11
C ASN A 173 7.37 8.71 -8.02
N SER A 174 7.63 7.48 -8.44
CA SER A 174 7.74 6.32 -7.54
C SER A 174 9.08 6.22 -6.84
N SER A 175 10.13 6.76 -7.43
CA SER A 175 11.47 6.74 -6.86
C SER A 175 11.59 7.70 -5.69
N LYS A 176 12.14 7.21 -4.57
CA LYS A 176 12.47 8.02 -3.39
C LYS A 176 13.83 7.56 -2.86
N GLU A 177 14.68 8.51 -2.52
CA GLU A 177 15.99 8.21 -1.95
C GLU A 177 15.85 7.58 -0.57
N ALA A 178 16.76 6.66 -0.25
CA ALA A 178 16.90 6.13 1.10
C ALA A 178 17.45 7.22 2.02
N ILE A 179 17.00 7.21 3.26
CA ILE A 179 17.52 8.08 4.31
C ILE A 179 18.38 7.27 5.27
N SER A 180 19.16 7.96 6.11
CA SER A 180 19.97 7.29 7.11
C SER A 180 19.09 6.50 8.10
N HIS A 181 19.61 5.39 8.62
CA HIS A 181 18.89 4.59 9.62
C HIS A 181 18.55 5.37 10.89
N VAL A 182 19.41 6.31 11.30
CA VAL A 182 19.17 7.17 12.49
C VAL A 182 17.95 8.06 12.24
N GLU A 183 17.91 8.76 11.12
CA GLU A 183 16.78 9.61 10.75
C GLU A 183 15.49 8.81 10.58
N ALA A 184 15.57 7.59 10.02
CA ALA A 184 14.43 6.69 9.92
C ALA A 184 13.93 6.24 11.30
N LEU A 185 14.81 5.88 12.23
CA LEU A 185 14.44 5.48 13.58
C LEU A 185 13.84 6.64 14.37
N ASP A 186 14.40 7.86 14.26
CA ASP A 186 13.84 9.04 14.90
C ASP A 186 12.41 9.30 14.43
N TRP A 187 12.15 9.20 13.12
CA TRP A 187 10.80 9.33 12.56
C TRP A 187 9.87 8.21 13.05
N ILE A 188 10.33 6.95 13.09
CA ILE A 188 9.55 5.79 13.55
C ILE A 188 9.15 5.98 15.02
N ILE A 189 10.07 6.37 15.88
CA ILE A 189 9.81 6.62 17.30
C ILE A 189 8.77 7.71 17.46
N GLN A 190 8.96 8.85 16.78
CA GLN A 190 8.01 9.96 16.84
C GLN A 190 6.61 9.55 16.36
N GLU A 191 6.51 8.81 15.26
CA GLU A 191 5.22 8.33 14.73
C GLU A 191 4.52 7.36 15.70
N MET A 192 5.28 6.50 16.39
CA MET A 192 4.74 5.61 17.42
C MET A 192 4.30 6.38 18.67
N GLU A 193 5.06 7.37 19.13
CA GLU A 193 4.69 8.22 20.25
C GLU A 193 3.42 9.03 19.96
N ASP A 194 3.30 9.59 18.76
CA ASP A 194 2.15 10.36 18.32
C ASP A 194 0.84 9.55 18.28
N CYS A 195 0.91 8.23 18.18
CA CYS A 195 -0.28 7.39 18.12
C CYS A 195 -0.65 6.71 19.45
N VAL A 196 0.18 6.80 20.50
CA VAL A 196 -0.07 6.16 21.81
C VAL A 196 -1.43 6.57 22.40
N ASP A 197 -1.71 7.87 22.42
CA ASP A 197 -2.94 8.40 22.98
C ASP A 197 -4.16 8.23 22.05
N MET A 198 -3.93 7.81 20.81
CA MET A 198 -5.00 7.56 19.83
C MET A 198 -5.56 6.15 19.94
N VAL A 199 -4.79 5.22 20.50
CA VAL A 199 -5.19 3.82 20.66
C VAL A 199 -5.76 3.64 22.06
N ASP A 200 -7.04 3.24 22.14
CA ASP A 200 -7.71 3.02 23.42
C ASP A 200 -7.07 1.87 24.19
N ASN A 201 -6.77 2.09 25.49
CA ASN A 201 -6.28 1.08 26.42
C ASN A 201 -7.40 0.16 26.97
N THR A 202 -8.60 0.20 26.40
CA THR A 202 -9.63 -0.76 26.77
C THR A 202 -9.15 -2.16 26.42
N ASN A 203 -9.01 -3.00 27.44
CA ASN A 203 -8.70 -4.42 27.26
C ASN A 203 -9.73 -5.00 26.28
N TYR A 204 -9.28 -5.44 25.12
CA TYR A 204 -10.07 -6.31 24.29
C TYR A 204 -10.44 -7.52 25.14
N ASP A 205 -11.73 -7.71 25.40
CA ASP A 205 -12.19 -8.93 26.02
C ASP A 205 -11.95 -10.08 25.03
N LEU A 206 -10.79 -10.70 25.18
CA LEU A 206 -10.39 -11.87 24.40
C LEU A 206 -11.10 -13.15 24.87
N SER A 207 -12.15 -13.03 25.67
CA SER A 207 -12.96 -14.16 26.06
C SER A 207 -13.55 -14.81 24.81
N PRO A 208 -13.26 -16.09 24.52
CA PRO A 208 -13.90 -16.76 23.41
C PRO A 208 -15.40 -16.86 23.69
N SER A 209 -16.19 -16.24 22.81
CA SER A 209 -17.65 -16.35 22.77
C SER A 209 -18.08 -17.75 22.36
#